data_7d0c9b435367ff8b62436ea97d460b12
#
_entry.id   7d0c9b435367ff8b62436ea97d460b12
#
_cell.length_a   1.000
_cell.length_b   1.000
_cell.length_c   1.000
_cell.angle_alpha   90.00
_cell.angle_beta   90.00
_cell.angle_gamma   90.00
#
_symmetry.space_group_name_H-M   'P 1'
#
loop_
_entity.id
_entity.type
_entity.pdbx_description
1 polymer ?
#
loop_
_entity_poly.entity_id
_entity_poly.type
_entity_poly.pdbx_seq_one_letter_code
_entity_poly.pdbx_strand_id
1 'polypeptide(L)'
;MFEYVKDLGLKPARPYTRRKMTDLIVLHHFAADASPEEVHRYHIGRGHKGIDYNVVVLLDGSAARGRGMAYAGGHVLNSGASRGMNARSVGIACQGNFDVRPMPAAQKGMLFRVIRDC
;
A
#
# COMPACT_ATOMS: atom_id res chain seq x y z
N MET A 1 -5.39 13.09 -1.53
CA MET A 1 -5.88 11.69 -1.53
C MET A 1 -7.24 11.65 -2.20
N PHE A 2 -7.55 10.59 -2.88
CA PHE A 2 -8.82 10.46 -3.58
C PHE A 2 -9.96 10.31 -2.56
N GLU A 3 -11.14 10.87 -2.86
CA GLU A 3 -12.26 10.91 -1.90
C GLU A 3 -12.73 9.52 -1.45
N TYR A 4 -12.68 8.53 -2.36
CA TYR A 4 -13.15 7.18 -2.05
C TYR A 4 -12.16 6.37 -1.21
N VAL A 5 -10.97 6.89 -0.96
CA VAL A 5 -9.96 6.22 -0.14
C VAL A 5 -10.20 6.58 1.32
N LYS A 6 -10.55 5.56 2.11
CA LYS A 6 -10.88 5.74 3.54
C LYS A 6 -9.63 6.02 4.35
N ASP A 7 -9.75 6.87 5.36
CA ASP A 7 -8.70 7.06 6.35
C ASP A 7 -9.00 6.15 7.55
N LEU A 8 -8.12 5.19 7.80
CA LEU A 8 -8.27 4.23 8.89
C LEU A 8 -7.67 4.73 10.21
N GLY A 9 -7.08 5.92 10.23
CA GLY A 9 -6.45 6.46 11.42
C GLY A 9 -5.18 5.73 11.84
N LEU A 10 -4.49 5.07 10.92
CA LEU A 10 -3.26 4.34 11.23
C LEU A 10 -2.16 5.34 11.56
N LYS A 11 -1.59 5.22 12.76
CA LYS A 11 -0.56 6.15 13.24
C LYS A 11 0.82 5.55 13.06
N PRO A 12 1.76 6.25 12.39
CA PRO A 12 3.11 5.75 12.24
C PRO A 12 3.85 5.75 13.58
N ALA A 13 4.78 4.81 13.73
CA ALA A 13 5.69 4.77 14.89
C ALA A 13 6.72 5.90 14.84
N ARG A 14 7.06 6.35 13.63
CA ARG A 14 7.96 7.49 13.36
C ARG A 14 7.40 8.22 12.13
N PRO A 15 7.71 9.53 11.96
CA PRO A 15 7.22 10.26 10.80
C PRO A 15 7.64 9.63 9.47
N TYR A 16 6.72 9.58 8.52
CA TYR A 16 7.02 9.13 7.16
C TYR A 16 7.85 10.18 6.43
N THR A 17 8.63 9.73 5.45
CA THR A 17 9.42 10.61 4.58
C THR A 17 8.56 11.01 3.38
N ARG A 18 8.55 12.30 3.04
CA ARG A 18 7.81 12.76 1.85
C ARG A 18 8.42 12.19 0.58
N ARG A 19 7.55 11.80 -0.36
CA ARG A 19 7.98 11.39 -1.69
C ARG A 19 8.11 12.61 -2.58
N LYS A 20 9.25 12.76 -3.23
CA LYS A 20 9.58 13.95 -4.01
C LYS A 20 9.16 13.85 -5.47
N MET A 21 9.02 12.64 -5.99
CA MET A 21 8.63 12.39 -7.38
C MET A 21 7.92 11.06 -7.49
N THR A 22 7.15 10.87 -8.56
CA THR A 22 6.47 9.61 -8.83
C THR A 22 6.54 9.32 -10.33
N ASP A 23 7.20 8.24 -10.69
CA ASP A 23 7.25 7.76 -12.07
C ASP A 23 6.98 6.26 -12.19
N LEU A 24 6.63 5.61 -11.07
CA LEU A 24 6.33 4.18 -11.01
C LEU A 24 5.11 3.92 -10.15
N ILE A 25 4.35 2.89 -10.52
CA ILE A 25 3.33 2.28 -9.67
C ILE A 25 3.75 0.82 -9.50
N VAL A 26 3.84 0.37 -8.25
CA VAL A 26 4.21 -1.01 -7.95
C VAL A 26 3.04 -1.68 -7.25
N LEU A 27 2.60 -2.81 -7.77
CA LEU A 27 1.47 -3.56 -7.24
C LEU A 27 1.96 -4.70 -6.36
N HIS A 28 1.31 -4.85 -5.21
CA HIS A 28 1.58 -5.92 -4.26
C HIS A 28 0.28 -6.57 -3.82
N HIS A 29 0.38 -7.74 -3.17
CA HIS A 29 -0.71 -8.28 -2.37
C HIS A 29 -0.19 -8.50 -0.94
N PHE A 30 -1.13 -8.65 0.01
CA PHE A 30 -0.74 -8.91 1.41
C PHE A 30 -0.20 -10.33 1.58
N ALA A 31 -0.51 -11.23 0.67
CA ALA A 31 -0.30 -12.67 0.79
C ALA A 31 -1.04 -13.25 2.01
N ALA A 32 -2.10 -12.58 2.46
CA ALA A 32 -2.93 -12.96 3.59
C ALA A 32 -4.23 -12.17 3.56
N ASP A 33 -5.24 -12.64 4.29
CA ASP A 33 -6.52 -11.94 4.47
C ASP A 33 -6.48 -10.93 5.64
N ALA A 34 -5.31 -10.67 6.19
CA ALA A 34 -5.13 -9.75 7.29
C ALA A 34 -5.72 -8.37 6.99
N SER A 35 -6.22 -7.69 8.02
CA SER A 35 -6.69 -6.32 7.90
C SER A 35 -5.53 -5.35 7.71
N PRO A 36 -5.76 -4.14 7.16
CA PRO A 36 -4.72 -3.12 7.10
C PRO A 36 -4.14 -2.79 8.47
N GLU A 37 -4.96 -2.79 9.51
CA GLU A 37 -4.53 -2.55 10.89
C GLU A 37 -3.55 -3.63 11.36
N GLU A 38 -3.84 -4.89 11.05
CA GLU A 38 -2.93 -6.00 11.39
C GLU A 38 -1.61 -5.91 10.63
N VAL A 39 -1.67 -5.58 9.35
CA VAL A 39 -0.46 -5.40 8.52
C VAL A 39 0.37 -4.22 9.06
N HIS A 40 -0.30 -3.13 9.45
CA HIS A 40 0.37 -1.96 10.03
C HIS A 40 1.14 -2.34 11.31
N ARG A 41 0.50 -3.05 12.23
CA ARG A 41 1.15 -3.52 13.46
C ARG A 41 2.30 -4.47 13.17
N TYR A 42 2.12 -5.36 12.18
CA TYR A 42 3.16 -6.30 11.78
C TYR A 42 4.40 -5.57 11.26
N HIS A 43 4.21 -4.59 10.38
CA HIS A 43 5.33 -3.80 9.85
C HIS A 43 6.03 -3.00 10.95
N ILE A 44 5.29 -2.38 11.86
CA ILE A 44 5.88 -1.69 13.01
C ILE A 44 6.70 -2.67 13.87
N GLY A 45 6.18 -3.87 14.10
CA GLY A 45 6.88 -4.91 14.85
C GLY A 45 8.19 -5.36 14.20
N ARG A 46 8.32 -5.16 12.89
CA ARG A 46 9.55 -5.45 12.14
C ARG A 46 10.49 -4.24 12.07
N GLY A 47 10.20 -3.16 12.76
CA GLY A 47 11.03 -1.96 12.78
C GLY A 47 10.71 -0.93 11.72
N HIS A 48 9.64 -1.12 10.96
CA HIS A 48 9.22 -0.16 9.94
C HIS A 48 8.42 0.99 10.58
N LYS A 49 8.31 2.09 9.87
CA LYS A 49 7.61 3.29 10.37
C LYS A 49 6.11 3.07 10.51
N GLY A 50 5.55 2.14 9.78
CA GLY A 50 4.14 1.79 9.72
C GLY A 50 3.89 0.91 8.50
N ILE A 51 2.62 0.75 8.11
CA ILE A 51 2.27 0.01 6.91
C ILE A 51 3.11 0.50 5.73
N ASP A 52 3.67 -0.42 4.95
CA ASP A 52 4.67 -0.09 3.94
C ASP A 52 4.08 0.42 2.63
N TYR A 53 2.77 0.31 2.46
CA TYR A 53 2.09 0.66 1.21
C TYR A 53 1.47 2.05 1.28
N ASN A 54 1.37 2.72 0.14
CA ASN A 54 0.75 4.04 0.06
C ASN A 54 -0.78 3.95 0.12
N VAL A 55 -1.34 2.99 -0.61
CA VAL A 55 -2.79 2.73 -0.68
C VAL A 55 -3.02 1.23 -0.62
N VAL A 56 -4.08 0.80 0.04
CA VAL A 56 -4.48 -0.60 0.07
C VAL A 56 -5.88 -0.76 -0.52
N VAL A 57 -6.10 -1.86 -1.23
CA VAL A 57 -7.38 -2.21 -1.83
C VAL A 57 -7.89 -3.46 -1.13
N LEU A 58 -9.09 -3.39 -0.56
CA LEU A 58 -9.61 -4.43 0.30
C LEU A 58 -10.44 -5.45 -0.48
N LEU A 59 -10.62 -6.62 0.12
CA LEU A 59 -11.38 -7.71 -0.49
C LEU A 59 -12.84 -7.31 -0.78
N ASP A 60 -13.40 -6.39 -0.01
CA ASP A 60 -14.76 -5.90 -0.20
C ASP A 60 -14.91 -4.88 -1.33
N GLY A 61 -13.81 -4.53 -2.00
CA GLY A 61 -13.81 -3.56 -3.09
C GLY A 61 -13.61 -2.12 -2.65
N SER A 62 -13.38 -1.86 -1.36
CA SER A 62 -13.04 -0.53 -0.88
C SER A 62 -11.55 -0.27 -0.93
N ALA A 63 -11.15 0.99 -0.85
CA ALA A 63 -9.75 1.39 -0.77
C ALA A 63 -9.51 2.16 0.52
N ALA A 64 -8.32 2.04 1.08
CA ALA A 64 -7.95 2.70 2.32
C ALA A 64 -6.53 3.26 2.24
N ARG A 65 -6.29 4.31 3.01
CA ARG A 65 -4.98 4.95 3.07
C ARG A 65 -4.02 4.10 3.90
N GLY A 66 -2.87 3.76 3.31
CA GLY A 66 -1.74 3.23 4.05
C GLY A 66 -0.89 4.40 4.58
N ARG A 67 0.27 4.65 3.95
CA ARG A 67 1.05 5.84 4.28
C ARG A 67 0.49 7.12 3.67
N GLY A 68 -0.32 7.00 2.63
CA GLY A 68 -0.84 8.11 1.86
C GLY A 68 0.03 8.45 0.66
N MET A 69 -0.53 9.23 -0.25
CA MET A 69 0.12 9.53 -1.54
C MET A 69 1.32 10.47 -1.42
N ALA A 70 1.39 11.28 -0.35
CA ALA A 70 2.44 12.27 -0.20
C ALA A 70 3.77 11.68 0.27
N TYR A 71 3.78 10.42 0.72
CA TYR A 71 4.93 9.85 1.39
C TYR A 71 5.57 8.72 0.61
N ALA A 72 6.87 8.49 0.85
CA ALA A 72 7.56 7.32 0.34
C ALA A 72 7.10 6.08 1.12
N GLY A 73 6.82 5.00 0.40
CA GLY A 73 6.51 3.71 1.03
C GLY A 73 7.75 2.98 1.51
N GLY A 74 7.54 1.79 2.04
CA GLY A 74 8.60 0.85 2.40
C GLY A 74 8.38 -0.49 1.71
N HIS A 75 7.74 -0.49 0.54
CA HIS A 75 7.16 -1.68 -0.07
C HIS A 75 8.13 -2.49 -0.94
N VAL A 76 9.31 -1.97 -1.22
CA VAL A 76 10.36 -2.71 -1.94
C VAL A 76 11.67 -2.62 -1.17
N LEU A 77 12.56 -3.60 -1.40
CA LEU A 77 13.88 -3.58 -0.79
C LEU A 77 14.67 -2.37 -1.30
N ASN A 78 15.30 -1.64 -0.39
CA ASN A 78 16.12 -0.48 -0.75
C ASN A 78 17.55 -0.90 -1.03
N SER A 79 17.72 -1.86 -1.94
CA SER A 79 19.03 -2.40 -2.32
C SER A 79 18.97 -2.98 -3.73
N GLY A 80 20.13 -3.17 -4.37
CA GLY A 80 20.23 -3.75 -5.70
C GLY A 80 19.37 -3.00 -6.71
N ALA A 81 18.62 -3.74 -7.53
CA ALA A 81 17.77 -3.18 -8.58
C ALA A 81 16.61 -2.36 -8.04
N SER A 82 16.21 -2.57 -6.77
CA SER A 82 15.09 -1.85 -6.14
C SER A 82 15.53 -0.60 -5.37
N ARG A 83 16.81 -0.29 -5.35
CA ARG A 83 17.34 0.85 -4.60
C ARG A 83 16.70 2.15 -5.10
N GLY A 84 16.15 2.93 -4.18
CA GLY A 84 15.54 4.21 -4.47
C GLY A 84 14.12 4.13 -5.02
N MET A 85 13.58 2.95 -5.29
CA MET A 85 12.24 2.81 -5.87
C MET A 85 11.13 3.27 -4.92
N ASN A 86 11.30 3.11 -3.60
CA ASN A 86 10.33 3.61 -2.63
C ASN A 86 10.15 5.13 -2.72
N ALA A 87 11.21 5.85 -3.05
CA ALA A 87 11.20 7.31 -3.13
C ALA A 87 10.55 7.85 -4.42
N ARG A 88 10.30 6.99 -5.41
CA ARG A 88 9.80 7.39 -6.73
C ARG A 88 8.58 6.60 -7.19
N SER A 89 7.97 5.80 -6.31
CA SER A 89 6.84 4.95 -6.68
C SER A 89 5.68 5.08 -5.70
N VAL A 90 4.48 4.77 -6.20
CA VAL A 90 3.31 4.50 -5.38
C VAL A 90 3.20 3.00 -5.23
N GLY A 91 3.19 2.50 -3.99
CA GLY A 91 2.95 1.10 -3.68
C GLY A 91 1.47 0.89 -3.38
N ILE A 92 0.80 0.08 -4.19
CA ILE A 92 -0.60 -0.29 -3.99
C ILE A 92 -0.62 -1.76 -3.61
N ALA A 93 -1.18 -2.10 -2.45
CA ALA A 93 -1.29 -3.48 -2.01
C ALA A 93 -2.74 -3.92 -1.96
N CYS A 94 -3.01 -5.14 -2.41
CA CYS A 94 -4.33 -5.74 -2.37
C CYS A 94 -4.39 -6.74 -1.22
N GLN A 95 -5.41 -6.61 -0.37
CA GLN A 95 -5.69 -7.56 0.69
C GLN A 95 -6.02 -8.92 0.07
N GLY A 96 -5.43 -9.98 0.59
CA GLY A 96 -5.67 -11.35 0.14
C GLY A 96 -4.39 -12.03 -0.33
N ASN A 97 -4.50 -13.33 -0.61
CA ASN A 97 -3.40 -14.13 -1.16
C ASN A 97 -3.82 -14.68 -2.53
N PHE A 98 -3.36 -14.03 -3.59
CA PHE A 98 -3.73 -14.36 -4.96
C PHE A 98 -2.83 -15.43 -5.60
N ASP A 99 -1.90 -15.98 -4.82
CA ASP A 99 -1.22 -17.22 -5.18
C ASP A 99 -2.13 -18.44 -4.98
N VAL A 100 -3.16 -18.33 -4.11
CA VAL A 100 -4.03 -19.45 -3.76
C VAL A 100 -5.48 -19.26 -4.20
N ARG A 101 -5.89 -18.06 -4.59
CA ARG A 101 -7.25 -17.78 -5.08
C ARG A 101 -7.28 -16.57 -6.00
N PRO A 102 -8.29 -16.46 -6.89
CA PRO A 102 -8.42 -15.29 -7.75
C PRO A 102 -8.86 -14.04 -6.97
N MET A 103 -8.54 -12.87 -7.53
CA MET A 103 -8.97 -11.60 -6.95
C MET A 103 -10.47 -11.40 -7.21
N PRO A 104 -11.27 -11.01 -6.18
CA PRO A 104 -12.67 -10.67 -6.39
C PRO A 104 -12.86 -9.54 -7.39
N ALA A 105 -13.95 -9.59 -8.18
CA ALA A 105 -14.21 -8.60 -9.22
C ALA A 105 -14.31 -7.17 -8.64
N ALA A 106 -14.95 -7.00 -7.48
CA ALA A 106 -15.10 -5.69 -6.86
C ALA A 106 -13.74 -5.12 -6.45
N GLN A 107 -12.84 -5.95 -5.95
CA GLN A 107 -11.48 -5.53 -5.60
C GLN A 107 -10.69 -5.15 -6.84
N LYS A 108 -10.80 -5.95 -7.91
CA LYS A 108 -10.11 -5.67 -9.18
C LYS A 108 -10.58 -4.34 -9.77
N GLY A 109 -11.89 -4.07 -9.73
CA GLY A 109 -12.44 -2.80 -10.20
C GLY A 109 -11.90 -1.60 -9.43
N MET A 110 -11.82 -1.71 -8.11
CA MET A 110 -11.23 -0.66 -7.28
C MET A 110 -9.73 -0.50 -7.56
N LEU A 111 -9.01 -1.60 -7.72
CA LEU A 111 -7.58 -1.54 -8.06
C LEU A 111 -7.35 -0.74 -9.34
N PHE A 112 -8.11 -1.02 -10.39
CA PHE A 112 -8.00 -0.28 -11.66
C PHE A 112 -8.35 1.20 -11.48
N ARG A 113 -9.35 1.52 -10.65
CA ARG A 113 -9.71 2.89 -10.35
C ARG A 113 -8.55 3.64 -9.67
N VAL A 114 -7.92 3.03 -8.67
CA VAL A 114 -6.77 3.63 -7.98
C VAL A 114 -5.61 3.85 -8.94
N ILE A 115 -5.30 2.85 -9.77
CA ILE A 115 -4.22 2.96 -10.77
C ILE A 115 -4.51 4.12 -11.74
N ARG A 116 -5.74 4.23 -12.22
CA ARG A 116 -6.13 5.29 -13.15
C ARG A 116 -5.98 6.67 -12.52
N ASP A 117 -6.31 6.80 -11.24
CA ASP A 117 -6.31 8.09 -10.54
C ASP A 117 -4.93 8.46 -9.96
N CYS A 118 -3.97 7.55 -10.00
CA CYS A 118 -2.58 7.86 -9.63
C CYS A 118 -1.86 8.70 -10.74
#